data_409db4778e4a22bd5bcfea9ddfa8307d
#
_entry.id   409db4778e4a22bd5bcfea9ddfa8307d
#
_cell.length_a   1.000
_cell.length_b   1.000
_cell.length_c   1.000
_cell.angle_alpha   90.00
_cell.angle_beta   90.00
_cell.angle_gamma   90.00
#
_symmetry.space_group_name_H-M   'P 1'
#
loop_
_entity.id
_entity.type
_entity.pdbx_description
1 polymer ?
#
loop_
_entity_poly.entity_id
_entity_poly.type
_entity_poly.pdbx_seq_one_letter_code
_entity_poly.pdbx_strand_id
1 'polypeptide(L)'
;MTCGTFHEIDRRHIREVICQRCFERQPPGQKCASCGQVFGAYFCSACNFWDDEGIEKQVFHCQLCGICRVGGRENYFHCDTCGSCYPNEIRNSHTCVENAMHHNCPVCLLDLFQSTYQVTILQCGHTMHQDCLRELQMSFAGLQSLRCPICSVSLYKYADLWAVMDRQVEETPMPPEYQDLLTAIVCNDCQRNSTVPFHVLGHKCPGCSSYNTRRQ
;
A
#
# COMPACT_ATOMS: atom_id res chain seq x y z
N MET A 1 -0.38 -7.73 38.08
CA MET A 1 -0.94 -8.87 37.34
C MET A 1 -1.18 -8.42 35.93
N THR A 2 -0.29 -8.76 35.02
CA THR A 2 -0.46 -8.48 33.59
C THR A 2 -1.38 -9.55 32.99
N CYS A 3 -2.56 -9.12 32.53
CA CYS A 3 -3.46 -10.01 31.80
C CYS A 3 -2.77 -10.35 30.47
N GLY A 4 -2.41 -11.62 30.27
CA GLY A 4 -1.70 -12.12 29.09
C GLY A 4 -2.57 -12.38 27.85
N THR A 5 -3.79 -11.84 27.82
CA THR A 5 -4.70 -11.94 26.69
C THR A 5 -4.89 -10.55 26.08
N PHE A 6 -4.57 -10.38 24.80
CA PHE A 6 -4.90 -9.17 24.05
C PHE A 6 -6.43 -9.08 23.93
N HIS A 7 -7.05 -8.24 24.76
CA HIS A 7 -8.46 -7.89 24.61
C HIS A 7 -8.54 -6.73 23.63
N GLU A 8 -9.01 -6.96 22.41
CA GLU A 8 -9.42 -5.90 21.52
C GLU A 8 -10.69 -5.25 22.06
N ILE A 9 -10.54 -4.03 22.59
CA ILE A 9 -11.69 -3.21 22.99
C ILE A 9 -12.16 -2.44 21.76
N ASP A 10 -13.40 -2.69 21.32
CA ASP A 10 -14.02 -1.84 20.33
C ASP A 10 -14.34 -0.47 20.95
N ARG A 11 -13.46 0.50 20.68
CA ARG A 11 -13.53 1.87 21.22
C ARG A 11 -14.85 2.57 20.90
N ARG A 12 -15.51 2.22 19.80
CA ARG A 12 -16.78 2.83 19.39
C ARG A 12 -17.93 2.48 20.35
N HIS A 13 -17.81 1.40 21.08
CA HIS A 13 -18.79 0.94 22.08
C HIS A 13 -18.53 1.49 23.49
N ILE A 14 -17.45 2.24 23.72
CA ILE A 14 -17.19 2.89 25.01
C ILE A 14 -18.26 3.95 25.26
N ARG A 15 -19.03 3.82 26.32
CA ARG A 15 -20.07 4.75 26.71
C ARG A 15 -19.67 5.61 27.91
N GLU A 16 -18.78 5.10 28.75
CA GLU A 16 -18.33 5.76 29.98
C GLU A 16 -16.83 5.54 30.19
N VAL A 17 -16.19 6.50 30.81
CA VAL A 17 -14.80 6.45 31.28
C VAL A 17 -14.77 6.83 32.77
N ILE A 18 -13.76 6.32 33.49
CA ILE A 18 -13.53 6.63 34.89
C ILE A 18 -12.23 7.43 34.99
N CYS A 19 -12.30 8.62 35.58
CA CYS A 19 -11.13 9.43 35.87
C CYS A 19 -10.23 8.72 36.88
N GLN A 20 -8.96 8.47 36.54
CA GLN A 20 -7.99 7.82 37.41
C GLN A 20 -7.58 8.69 38.61
N ARG A 21 -7.86 10.01 38.57
CA ARG A 21 -7.49 10.95 39.62
C ARG A 21 -8.59 11.12 40.71
N CYS A 22 -9.85 11.25 40.27
CA CYS A 22 -10.95 11.54 41.19
C CYS A 22 -12.06 10.47 41.18
N PHE A 23 -11.87 9.42 40.38
CA PHE A 23 -12.79 8.29 40.23
C PHE A 23 -14.18 8.64 39.72
N GLU A 24 -14.37 9.89 39.22
CA GLU A 24 -15.60 10.31 38.56
C GLU A 24 -15.89 9.48 37.31
N ARG A 25 -17.13 9.00 37.21
CA ARG A 25 -17.64 8.28 36.05
C ARG A 25 -18.36 9.28 35.14
N GLN A 26 -17.96 9.32 33.88
CA GLN A 26 -18.48 10.30 32.91
C GLN A 26 -18.48 9.75 31.46
N PRO A 27 -19.23 10.37 30.55
CA PRO A 27 -19.08 10.07 29.10
C PRO A 27 -17.66 10.33 28.62
N PRO A 28 -17.23 9.68 27.51
CA PRO A 28 -15.95 9.95 26.88
C PRO A 28 -15.76 11.44 26.55
N GLY A 29 -14.60 11.98 26.90
CA GLY A 29 -14.26 13.39 26.70
C GLY A 29 -12.77 13.62 26.76
N GLN A 30 -12.29 14.81 26.39
CA GLN A 30 -10.86 15.16 26.44
C GLN A 30 -10.34 15.31 27.89
N LYS A 31 -11.19 15.75 28.81
CA LYS A 31 -10.84 15.99 30.22
C LYS A 31 -11.98 15.59 31.17
N CYS A 32 -11.59 15.36 32.40
CA CYS A 32 -12.53 15.08 33.48
C CYS A 32 -13.43 16.30 33.73
N ALA A 33 -14.74 16.09 33.75
CA ALA A 33 -15.73 17.13 34.06
C ALA A 33 -15.65 17.61 35.51
N SER A 34 -15.22 16.75 36.44
CA SER A 34 -15.14 17.04 37.88
C SER A 34 -13.81 17.73 38.26
N CYS A 35 -12.66 17.11 37.96
CA CYS A 35 -11.36 17.61 38.41
C CYS A 35 -10.47 18.24 37.33
N GLY A 36 -10.94 18.32 36.06
CA GLY A 36 -10.19 18.91 34.99
C GLY A 36 -9.00 18.10 34.48
N GLN A 37 -8.75 16.89 34.98
CA GLN A 37 -7.68 16.02 34.52
C GLN A 37 -7.82 15.77 33.02
N VAL A 38 -6.78 16.08 32.23
CA VAL A 38 -6.73 15.79 30.81
C VAL A 38 -6.47 14.31 30.59
N PHE A 39 -7.26 13.67 29.74
CA PHE A 39 -7.16 12.25 29.39
C PHE A 39 -6.28 12.01 28.16
N GLY A 40 -6.08 13.02 27.33
CA GLY A 40 -5.21 13.02 26.18
C GLY A 40 -5.11 14.39 25.54
N ALA A 41 -3.97 14.74 24.96
CA ALA A 41 -3.77 16.01 24.28
C ALA A 41 -4.69 16.17 23.05
N TYR A 42 -4.95 15.07 22.35
CA TYR A 42 -5.95 14.94 21.31
C TYR A 42 -7.09 14.03 21.77
N PHE A 43 -8.31 14.36 21.36
CA PHE A 43 -9.48 13.51 21.57
C PHE A 43 -10.41 13.58 20.36
N CYS A 44 -10.81 12.42 19.85
CA CYS A 44 -11.83 12.30 18.82
C CYS A 44 -13.08 11.62 19.38
N SER A 45 -14.17 12.37 19.46
CA SER A 45 -15.46 11.85 19.98
C SER A 45 -16.11 10.81 19.07
N ALA A 46 -15.88 10.90 17.74
CA ALA A 46 -16.40 9.93 16.78
C ALA A 46 -15.73 8.54 16.88
N CYS A 47 -14.43 8.52 17.26
CA CYS A 47 -13.66 7.30 17.38
C CYS A 47 -13.45 6.85 18.84
N ASN A 48 -13.86 7.63 19.83
CA ASN A 48 -13.46 7.47 21.23
C ASN A 48 -11.94 7.21 21.33
N PHE A 49 -11.16 8.08 20.69
CA PHE A 49 -9.73 7.93 20.56
C PHE A 49 -8.99 9.09 21.24
N TRP A 50 -8.06 8.75 22.13
CA TRP A 50 -7.17 9.68 22.82
C TRP A 50 -5.73 9.42 22.36
N ASP A 51 -4.95 10.48 22.23
CA ASP A 51 -3.51 10.43 21.91
C ASP A 51 -2.80 11.60 22.60
N ASP A 52 -1.74 11.30 23.35
CA ASP A 52 -0.97 12.33 24.05
C ASP A 52 -0.05 13.12 23.13
N GLU A 53 0.39 12.52 22.01
CA GLU A 53 1.21 13.14 20.97
C GLU A 53 0.36 13.60 19.77
N GLY A 54 -0.96 13.55 19.88
CA GLY A 54 -1.89 13.78 18.77
C GLY A 54 -1.76 15.16 18.13
N ILE A 55 -1.32 16.18 18.90
CA ILE A 55 -1.05 17.53 18.39
C ILE A 55 0.22 17.52 17.55
N GLU A 56 1.30 16.90 18.02
CA GLU A 56 2.59 16.81 17.31
C GLU A 56 2.46 15.95 16.05
N LYS A 57 1.73 14.85 16.14
CA LYS A 57 1.40 13.98 15.02
C LYS A 57 0.36 14.59 14.06
N GLN A 58 -0.22 15.73 14.40
CA GLN A 58 -1.29 16.39 13.64
C GLN A 58 -2.42 15.40 13.33
N VAL A 59 -2.91 14.70 14.38
CA VAL A 59 -4.01 13.72 14.22
C VAL A 59 -5.29 14.44 13.83
N PHE A 60 -6.00 13.90 12.83
CA PHE A 60 -7.29 14.41 12.39
C PHE A 60 -8.27 13.27 12.11
N HIS A 61 -9.55 13.51 12.29
CA HIS A 61 -10.60 12.58 11.90
C HIS A 61 -11.02 12.82 10.46
N CYS A 62 -11.03 11.77 9.64
CA CYS A 62 -11.64 11.82 8.32
C CYS A 62 -13.05 11.21 8.40
N GLN A 63 -14.08 12.03 8.18
CA GLN A 63 -15.48 11.59 8.25
C GLN A 63 -15.82 10.51 7.20
N LEU A 64 -15.25 10.63 5.99
CA LEU A 64 -15.48 9.66 4.90
C LEU A 64 -14.78 8.33 5.15
N CYS A 65 -13.57 8.35 5.73
CA CYS A 65 -12.89 7.12 6.17
C CYS A 65 -13.49 6.53 7.45
N GLY A 66 -14.15 7.34 8.29
CA GLY A 66 -14.65 6.94 9.60
C GLY A 66 -13.56 6.67 10.65
N ILE A 67 -12.31 7.08 10.41
CA ILE A 67 -11.16 6.85 11.30
C ILE A 67 -10.28 8.09 11.43
N CYS A 68 -9.45 8.10 12.49
CA CYS A 68 -8.42 9.10 12.67
C CYS A 68 -7.17 8.77 11.84
N ARG A 69 -6.55 9.80 11.27
CA ARG A 69 -5.32 9.75 10.48
C ARG A 69 -4.28 10.69 11.11
N VAL A 70 -3.03 10.54 10.72
CA VAL A 70 -1.87 11.35 11.15
C VAL A 70 -1.36 12.20 10.01
N GLY A 71 -0.72 13.34 10.30
CA GLY A 71 -0.01 14.16 9.32
C GLY A 71 -0.76 15.40 8.83
N GLY A 72 -1.82 15.81 9.53
CA GLY A 72 -2.55 17.05 9.24
C GLY A 72 -3.62 16.92 8.15
N ARG A 73 -4.80 17.46 8.42
CA ARG A 73 -5.93 17.40 7.49
C ARG A 73 -5.65 18.12 6.17
N GLU A 74 -4.90 19.19 6.23
CA GLU A 74 -4.50 20.03 5.11
C GLU A 74 -3.57 19.34 4.13
N ASN A 75 -2.83 18.33 4.56
CA ASN A 75 -1.87 17.57 3.76
C ASN A 75 -2.49 16.38 3.04
N TYR A 76 -3.78 16.09 3.31
CA TYR A 76 -4.45 14.91 2.78
C TYR A 76 -5.77 15.26 2.11
N PHE A 77 -6.09 14.51 1.07
CA PHE A 77 -7.43 14.47 0.47
C PHE A 77 -8.03 13.06 0.61
N HIS A 78 -9.34 12.98 0.65
CA HIS A 78 -10.04 11.70 0.53
C HIS A 78 -10.33 11.43 -0.95
N CYS A 79 -10.03 10.23 -1.41
CA CYS A 79 -10.41 9.76 -2.73
C CYS A 79 -11.63 8.82 -2.59
N ASP A 80 -12.78 9.24 -3.10
CA ASP A 80 -14.03 8.47 -2.98
C ASP A 80 -13.95 7.12 -3.71
N THR A 81 -13.27 7.06 -4.86
CA THR A 81 -13.08 5.82 -5.62
C THR A 81 -12.21 4.82 -4.84
N CYS A 82 -11.10 5.28 -4.29
CA CYS A 82 -10.19 4.41 -3.53
C CYS A 82 -10.67 4.13 -2.10
N GLY A 83 -11.66 4.88 -1.60
CA GLY A 83 -12.21 4.75 -0.25
C GLY A 83 -11.25 5.15 0.86
N SER A 84 -10.24 5.99 0.59
CA SER A 84 -9.20 6.33 1.58
C SER A 84 -8.61 7.73 1.40
N CYS A 85 -7.90 8.20 2.45
CA CYS A 85 -7.13 9.44 2.41
C CYS A 85 -5.73 9.18 1.86
N TYR A 86 -5.28 10.09 0.98
CA TYR A 86 -3.95 10.11 0.38
C TYR A 86 -3.31 11.49 0.50
N PRO A 87 -1.96 11.57 0.49
CA PRO A 87 -1.25 12.84 0.45
C PRO A 87 -1.63 13.67 -0.79
N ASN A 88 -1.70 15.01 -0.62
CA ASN A 88 -2.09 15.91 -1.71
C ASN A 88 -1.17 15.85 -2.94
N GLU A 89 0.11 15.46 -2.76
CA GLU A 89 1.10 15.33 -3.83
C GLU A 89 0.66 14.37 -4.93
N ILE A 90 -0.12 13.34 -4.57
CA ILE A 90 -0.58 12.34 -5.54
C ILE A 90 -2.03 12.54 -5.99
N ARG A 91 -2.67 13.64 -5.61
CA ARG A 91 -4.10 13.91 -5.90
C ARG A 91 -4.47 13.72 -7.37
N ASN A 92 -3.61 14.19 -8.29
CA ASN A 92 -3.87 14.19 -9.73
C ASN A 92 -3.02 13.15 -10.49
N SER A 93 -2.26 12.31 -9.80
CA SER A 93 -1.30 11.39 -10.42
C SER A 93 -1.46 9.94 -10.00
N HIS A 94 -2.28 9.63 -8.97
CA HIS A 94 -2.49 8.26 -8.56
C HIS A 94 -3.48 7.53 -9.48
N THR A 95 -3.21 6.27 -9.76
CA THR A 95 -4.15 5.39 -10.45
C THR A 95 -5.21 4.93 -9.46
N CYS A 96 -6.47 5.35 -9.68
CA CYS A 96 -7.59 4.95 -8.84
C CYS A 96 -7.94 3.48 -9.07
N VAL A 97 -8.00 2.73 -7.98
CA VAL A 97 -8.57 1.38 -7.93
C VAL A 97 -9.64 1.39 -6.84
N GLU A 98 -10.81 0.87 -7.15
CA GLU A 98 -11.93 0.83 -6.21
C GLU A 98 -11.52 0.11 -4.93
N ASN A 99 -11.76 0.75 -3.78
CA ASN A 99 -11.44 0.24 -2.45
C ASN A 99 -9.97 -0.21 -2.29
N ALA A 100 -9.02 0.49 -2.95
CA ALA A 100 -7.60 0.11 -3.02
C ALA A 100 -6.93 -0.11 -1.66
N MET A 101 -7.44 0.46 -0.58
CA MET A 101 -6.92 0.31 0.78
C MET A 101 -7.68 -0.73 1.62
N HIS A 102 -8.84 -1.21 1.15
CA HIS A 102 -9.72 -2.10 1.91
C HIS A 102 -9.39 -3.59 1.68
N HIS A 103 -8.11 -3.92 1.75
CA HIS A 103 -7.61 -5.29 1.66
C HIS A 103 -6.31 -5.42 2.48
N ASN A 104 -5.88 -6.65 2.67
CA ASN A 104 -4.63 -6.92 3.37
C ASN A 104 -3.42 -6.69 2.46
N CYS A 105 -2.30 -6.28 3.05
CA CYS A 105 -1.02 -6.21 2.35
C CYS A 105 -0.69 -7.59 1.75
N PRO A 106 -0.36 -7.69 0.45
CA PRO A 106 -0.10 -8.98 -0.20
C PRO A 106 1.19 -9.67 0.27
N VAL A 107 2.00 -9.00 1.09
CA VAL A 107 3.26 -9.52 1.63
C VAL A 107 3.10 -9.98 3.07
N CYS A 108 2.69 -9.10 3.99
CA CYS A 108 2.58 -9.42 5.43
C CYS A 108 1.16 -9.79 5.87
N LEU A 109 0.17 -9.71 5.02
CA LEU A 109 -1.24 -10.05 5.25
C LEU A 109 -1.95 -9.20 6.32
N LEU A 110 -1.34 -8.11 6.79
CA LEU A 110 -1.96 -7.17 7.70
C LEU A 110 -2.88 -6.19 6.94
N ASP A 111 -3.94 -5.75 7.60
CA ASP A 111 -4.89 -4.77 7.05
C ASP A 111 -4.20 -3.46 6.67
N LEU A 112 -4.49 -2.93 5.48
CA LEU A 112 -3.89 -1.68 4.99
C LEU A 112 -4.67 -0.45 5.44
N PHE A 113 -5.99 -0.56 5.56
CA PHE A 113 -6.84 0.60 5.81
C PHE A 113 -6.65 1.17 7.22
N GLN A 114 -6.52 0.31 8.22
CA GLN A 114 -6.30 0.67 9.63
C GLN A 114 -4.81 0.63 10.02
N SER A 115 -3.93 0.31 9.08
CA SER A 115 -2.50 0.20 9.36
C SER A 115 -1.90 1.52 9.87
N THR A 116 -1.01 1.40 10.84
CA THR A 116 -0.12 2.49 11.29
C THR A 116 1.18 2.56 10.47
N TYR A 117 1.46 1.54 9.66
CA TYR A 117 2.59 1.51 8.73
C TYR A 117 2.29 2.33 7.49
N GLN A 118 3.34 2.92 6.92
CA GLN A 118 3.21 3.70 5.70
C GLN A 118 2.81 2.80 4.53
N VAL A 119 1.72 3.17 3.83
CA VAL A 119 1.22 2.48 2.64
C VAL A 119 1.65 3.22 1.39
N THR A 120 2.09 2.49 0.38
CA THR A 120 2.42 3.01 -0.95
C THR A 120 1.42 2.53 -2.00
N ILE A 121 1.20 3.37 -3.02
CA ILE A 121 0.39 3.04 -4.20
C ILE A 121 1.35 2.76 -5.35
N LEU A 122 1.22 1.60 -5.96
CA LEU A 122 1.99 1.21 -7.13
C LEU A 122 1.43 1.88 -8.40
N GLN A 123 2.21 1.89 -9.50
CA GLN A 123 1.77 2.45 -10.80
C GLN A 123 0.49 1.80 -11.33
N CYS A 124 0.26 0.52 -11.01
CA CYS A 124 -0.96 -0.22 -11.35
C CYS A 124 -2.15 0.10 -10.45
N GLY A 125 -2.00 0.96 -9.44
CA GLY A 125 -3.02 1.33 -8.47
C GLY A 125 -3.14 0.40 -7.25
N HIS A 126 -2.51 -0.78 -7.25
CA HIS A 126 -2.49 -1.65 -6.07
C HIS A 126 -1.66 -1.04 -4.95
N THR A 127 -2.01 -1.38 -3.71
CA THR A 127 -1.42 -0.83 -2.49
C THR A 127 -0.77 -1.92 -1.65
N MET A 128 0.28 -1.56 -0.92
CA MET A 128 0.95 -2.39 0.08
C MET A 128 1.73 -1.52 1.06
N HIS A 129 2.23 -2.09 2.16
CA HIS A 129 3.14 -1.35 3.04
C HIS A 129 4.45 -1.04 2.32
N GLN A 130 5.00 0.13 2.59
CA GLN A 130 6.24 0.58 1.95
C GLN A 130 7.43 -0.31 2.33
N ASP A 131 7.51 -0.74 3.59
CA ASP A 131 8.58 -1.63 4.05
C ASP A 131 8.46 -3.01 3.41
N CYS A 132 7.24 -3.53 3.28
CA CYS A 132 6.99 -4.79 2.56
C CYS A 132 7.39 -4.70 1.09
N LEU A 133 7.22 -3.53 0.44
CA LEU A 133 7.72 -3.33 -0.92
C LEU A 133 9.24 -3.38 -0.98
N ARG A 134 9.93 -2.74 -0.02
CA ARG A 134 11.40 -2.79 0.08
C ARG A 134 11.90 -4.22 0.31
N GLU A 135 11.28 -4.96 1.22
CA GLU A 135 11.61 -6.36 1.48
C GLU A 135 11.40 -7.23 0.24
N LEU A 136 10.29 -7.04 -0.48
CA LEU A 136 10.02 -7.74 -1.74
C LEU A 136 11.14 -7.50 -2.76
N GLN A 137 11.60 -6.25 -2.88
CA GLN A 137 12.66 -5.88 -3.81
C GLN A 137 14.03 -6.47 -3.41
N MET A 138 14.29 -6.62 -2.11
CA MET A 138 15.56 -7.18 -1.60
C MET A 138 15.58 -8.71 -1.58
N SER A 139 14.43 -9.35 -1.37
CA SER A 139 14.33 -10.80 -1.12
C SER A 139 14.34 -11.63 -2.39
N PHE A 140 13.92 -11.08 -3.51
CA PHE A 140 13.84 -11.80 -4.79
C PHE A 140 14.92 -11.33 -5.75
N ALA A 141 15.72 -12.27 -6.26
CA ALA A 141 16.61 -12.01 -7.38
C ALA A 141 15.85 -12.08 -8.71
N GLY A 142 16.14 -11.13 -9.61
CA GLY A 142 15.62 -11.13 -10.98
C GLY A 142 14.27 -10.42 -11.16
N LEU A 143 13.58 -10.72 -12.26
CA LEU A 143 12.40 -9.99 -12.71
C LEU A 143 11.18 -10.08 -11.77
N GLN A 144 11.15 -11.05 -10.86
CA GLN A 144 10.03 -11.21 -9.91
C GLN A 144 9.97 -10.07 -8.89
N SER A 145 11.13 -9.57 -8.43
CA SER A 145 11.20 -8.43 -7.50
C SER A 145 10.78 -7.09 -8.12
N LEU A 146 10.60 -7.06 -9.43
CA LEU A 146 10.27 -5.87 -10.20
C LEU A 146 8.77 -5.75 -10.54
N ARG A 147 7.94 -6.67 -10.05
CA ARG A 147 6.52 -6.80 -10.41
C ARG A 147 5.60 -6.64 -9.21
N CYS A 148 4.43 -6.08 -9.46
CA CYS A 148 3.35 -6.10 -8.49
C CYS A 148 2.94 -7.55 -8.17
N PRO A 149 2.91 -7.97 -6.90
CA PRO A 149 2.54 -9.33 -6.53
C PRO A 149 1.06 -9.67 -6.82
N ILE A 150 0.21 -8.66 -7.04
CA ILE A 150 -1.22 -8.84 -7.31
C ILE A 150 -1.48 -9.01 -8.81
N CYS A 151 -0.98 -8.10 -9.66
CA CYS A 151 -1.30 -8.08 -11.09
C CYS A 151 -0.10 -8.32 -12.01
N SER A 152 1.09 -8.49 -11.48
CA SER A 152 2.35 -8.69 -12.21
C SER A 152 2.80 -7.54 -13.12
N VAL A 153 2.13 -6.40 -13.10
CA VAL A 153 2.60 -5.18 -13.79
C VAL A 153 3.89 -4.70 -13.16
N SER A 154 4.81 -4.18 -13.95
CA SER A 154 6.09 -3.64 -13.49
C SER A 154 5.91 -2.56 -12.43
N LEU A 155 6.71 -2.57 -11.36
CA LEU A 155 6.65 -1.59 -10.27
C LEU A 155 7.04 -0.19 -10.71
N TYR A 156 7.97 -0.10 -11.67
CA TYR A 156 8.49 1.14 -12.23
C TYR A 156 8.66 1.02 -13.75
N LYS A 157 9.00 2.14 -14.40
CA LYS A 157 9.44 2.16 -15.80
C LYS A 157 10.90 1.73 -15.86
N TYR A 158 11.16 0.54 -16.37
CA TYR A 158 12.49 -0.07 -16.44
C TYR A 158 13.15 0.05 -17.82
N ALA A 159 13.03 1.21 -18.49
CA ALA A 159 13.57 1.40 -19.83
C ALA A 159 15.06 1.07 -19.94
N ASP A 160 15.86 1.53 -18.96
CA ASP A 160 17.31 1.27 -18.95
C ASP A 160 17.63 -0.22 -18.72
N LEU A 161 16.85 -0.90 -17.88
CA LEU A 161 16.98 -2.34 -17.65
C LEU A 161 16.64 -3.12 -18.95
N TRP A 162 15.58 -2.72 -19.63
CA TRP A 162 15.19 -3.35 -20.89
C TRP A 162 16.25 -3.14 -21.99
N ALA A 163 16.92 -1.99 -22.03
CA ALA A 163 18.05 -1.73 -22.92
C ALA A 163 19.28 -2.60 -22.59
N VAL A 164 19.50 -2.91 -21.31
CA VAL A 164 20.55 -3.87 -20.92
C VAL A 164 20.18 -5.28 -21.39
N MET A 165 18.93 -5.69 -21.21
CA MET A 165 18.44 -6.99 -21.67
C MET A 165 18.51 -7.12 -23.20
N ASP A 166 18.23 -6.05 -23.95
CA ASP A 166 18.40 -6.05 -25.42
C ASP A 166 19.83 -6.43 -25.81
N ARG A 167 20.82 -5.78 -25.19
CA ARG A 167 22.25 -6.09 -25.46
C ARG A 167 22.60 -7.52 -25.10
N GLN A 168 22.12 -8.01 -23.95
CA GLN A 168 22.37 -9.40 -23.53
C GLN A 168 21.77 -10.41 -24.50
N VAL A 169 20.58 -10.13 -25.04
CA VAL A 169 19.93 -10.97 -26.05
C VAL A 169 20.74 -10.98 -27.34
N GLU A 170 21.23 -9.81 -27.81
CA GLU A 170 22.08 -9.69 -29.01
C GLU A 170 23.43 -10.43 -28.84
N GLU A 171 24.02 -10.35 -27.64
CA GLU A 171 25.31 -11.01 -27.33
C GLU A 171 25.17 -12.52 -27.07
N THR A 172 23.94 -13.05 -26.97
CA THR A 172 23.67 -14.46 -26.66
C THR A 172 22.85 -15.08 -27.81
N PRO A 173 23.44 -15.34 -29.00
CA PRO A 173 22.69 -15.92 -30.09
C PRO A 173 22.19 -17.31 -29.78
N MET A 174 20.94 -17.58 -30.17
CA MET A 174 20.31 -18.89 -29.96
C MET A 174 20.99 -19.98 -30.83
N PRO A 175 21.09 -21.22 -30.32
CA PRO A 175 21.54 -22.35 -31.13
C PRO A 175 20.70 -22.51 -32.43
N PRO A 176 21.26 -23.06 -33.52
CA PRO A 176 20.57 -23.17 -34.83
C PRO A 176 19.18 -23.84 -34.72
N GLU A 177 19.04 -24.82 -33.86
CA GLU A 177 17.78 -25.55 -33.61
C GLU A 177 16.64 -24.71 -33.05
N TYR A 178 16.94 -23.54 -32.47
CA TYR A 178 15.94 -22.64 -31.86
C TYR A 178 15.81 -21.29 -32.56
N GLN A 179 16.59 -21.01 -33.62
CA GLN A 179 16.60 -19.71 -34.31
C GLN A 179 15.26 -19.36 -34.94
N ASP A 180 14.53 -20.34 -35.47
CA ASP A 180 13.22 -20.17 -36.10
C ASP A 180 12.05 -20.43 -35.14
N LEU A 181 12.34 -20.70 -33.88
CA LEU A 181 11.28 -21.00 -32.89
C LEU A 181 10.56 -19.73 -32.49
N LEU A 182 9.25 -19.72 -32.69
CA LEU A 182 8.34 -18.67 -32.24
C LEU A 182 7.61 -19.07 -30.97
N THR A 183 7.33 -18.12 -30.12
CA THR A 183 6.57 -18.32 -28.89
C THR A 183 5.47 -17.27 -28.73
N ALA A 184 4.30 -17.72 -28.28
CA ALA A 184 3.21 -16.83 -27.94
C ALA A 184 3.43 -16.27 -26.53
N ILE A 185 3.28 -14.97 -26.37
CA ILE A 185 3.47 -14.25 -25.12
C ILE A 185 2.30 -13.32 -24.80
N VAL A 186 2.10 -13.08 -23.51
CA VAL A 186 1.29 -11.98 -22.99
C VAL A 186 2.20 -11.02 -22.24
N CYS A 187 2.13 -9.74 -22.58
CA CYS A 187 2.83 -8.71 -21.84
C CYS A 187 2.04 -8.34 -20.57
N ASN A 188 2.68 -8.41 -19.40
CA ASN A 188 2.04 -8.01 -18.15
C ASN A 188 1.83 -6.49 -18.04
N ASP A 189 2.65 -5.68 -18.74
CA ASP A 189 2.59 -4.22 -18.64
C ASP A 189 1.52 -3.60 -19.55
N CYS A 190 1.41 -4.04 -20.80
CA CYS A 190 0.45 -3.48 -21.77
C CYS A 190 -0.69 -4.44 -22.14
N GLN A 191 -0.71 -5.63 -21.57
CA GLN A 191 -1.73 -6.69 -21.77
C GLN A 191 -1.87 -7.17 -23.22
N ARG A 192 -0.89 -6.87 -24.09
CA ARG A 192 -0.90 -7.28 -25.49
C ARG A 192 -0.44 -8.73 -25.64
N ASN A 193 -1.18 -9.49 -26.44
CA ASN A 193 -0.77 -10.80 -26.93
C ASN A 193 0.10 -10.61 -28.18
N SER A 194 1.17 -11.37 -28.29
CA SER A 194 2.09 -11.30 -29.43
C SER A 194 2.78 -12.64 -29.64
N THR A 195 3.22 -12.91 -30.87
CA THR A 195 4.12 -14.01 -31.18
C THR A 195 5.48 -13.42 -31.52
N VAL A 196 6.52 -13.88 -30.83
CA VAL A 196 7.88 -13.33 -30.93
C VAL A 196 8.89 -14.48 -31.06
N PRO A 197 10.12 -14.21 -31.59
CA PRO A 197 11.19 -15.19 -31.55
C PRO A 197 11.47 -15.67 -30.13
N PHE A 198 11.70 -16.95 -30.00
CA PHE A 198 12.07 -17.54 -28.71
C PHE A 198 13.50 -17.14 -28.35
N HIS A 199 13.70 -16.73 -27.10
CA HIS A 199 15.03 -16.49 -26.56
C HIS A 199 15.10 -16.92 -25.09
N VAL A 200 16.20 -17.57 -24.70
CA VAL A 200 16.39 -18.14 -23.35
C VAL A 200 16.41 -17.08 -22.25
N LEU A 201 16.91 -15.88 -22.53
CA LEU A 201 17.00 -14.78 -21.56
C LEU A 201 15.66 -14.05 -21.34
N GLY A 202 14.73 -14.12 -22.30
CA GLY A 202 13.42 -13.47 -22.19
C GLY A 202 12.81 -13.09 -23.54
N HIS A 203 11.58 -12.61 -23.50
CA HIS A 203 10.80 -12.29 -24.68
C HIS A 203 10.35 -10.84 -24.62
N LYS A 204 10.79 -10.01 -25.58
CA LYS A 204 10.45 -8.58 -25.63
C LYS A 204 9.05 -8.39 -26.21
N CYS A 205 8.24 -7.59 -25.55
CA CYS A 205 6.94 -7.17 -26.07
C CYS A 205 7.12 -6.16 -27.22
N PRO A 206 6.61 -6.44 -28.42
CA PRO A 206 6.72 -5.50 -29.54
C PRO A 206 5.86 -4.25 -29.36
N GLY A 207 4.93 -4.25 -28.39
CA GLY A 207 4.01 -3.13 -28.14
C GLY A 207 4.55 -2.05 -27.21
N CYS A 208 5.29 -2.42 -26.15
CA CYS A 208 5.81 -1.49 -25.16
C CYS A 208 7.28 -1.70 -24.81
N SER A 209 7.97 -2.58 -25.54
CA SER A 209 9.39 -2.91 -25.37
C SER A 209 9.78 -3.50 -24.01
N SER A 210 8.81 -3.90 -23.20
CA SER A 210 9.04 -4.53 -21.89
C SER A 210 9.42 -6.00 -22.04
N TYR A 211 10.32 -6.48 -21.18
CA TYR A 211 10.57 -7.92 -20.97
C TYR A 211 9.70 -8.55 -19.88
N ASN A 212 8.80 -7.76 -19.29
CA ASN A 212 7.82 -8.28 -18.34
C ASN A 212 6.70 -9.03 -19.08
N THR A 213 7.06 -10.16 -19.64
CA THR A 213 6.16 -11.02 -20.40
C THR A 213 6.06 -12.41 -19.78
N ARG A 214 5.01 -13.13 -20.12
CA ARG A 214 4.81 -14.56 -19.80
C ARG A 214 4.46 -15.32 -21.06
N ARG A 215 4.89 -16.55 -21.14
CA ARG A 215 4.50 -17.48 -22.22
C ARG A 215 3.05 -17.92 -21.98
N GLN A 216 2.33 -18.11 -23.07
CA GLN A 216 0.99 -18.72 -23.06
C GLN A 216 1.07 -20.24 -23.00
#